data_2cd7c8399d2aaa97d2d2daf3b75c6d8e
#
_entry.id   2cd7c8399d2aaa97d2d2daf3b75c6d8e
#
_cell.length_a   1.000
_cell.length_b   1.000
_cell.length_c   1.000
_cell.angle_alpha   90.00
_cell.angle_beta   90.00
_cell.angle_gamma   90.00
#
_symmetry.space_group_name_H-M   'P 1'
#
loop_
_entity.id
_entity.type
_entity.pdbx_description
1 polymer ?
#
loop_
_entity_poly.entity_id
_entity_poly.type
_entity_poly.pdbx_seq_one_letter_code
_entity_poly.pdbx_strand_id
1 'polypeptide(L)'
;QALHDAYRRDWRNKGSSERTLSGIQQLIDHGIKFGLIAVISPQALQHPNEIYDFFVSYQSHISEFRFNLLDDFPDNGELSYIRSEQSFYDFLKTLLNRIETTPSENQILNIKNFSYFYERLTATPEPSLTTTAGYMSQPLRAFNIERNGDISTFYAGVTQDECPNIYGDGKGLVIGNLNEDSLDDIVTSRKLKKVYQDFKLSHSTCAEDCPYYSLCPGGYNLTKYKRFGRFDVSETPECRVQIKAFTDALIDHIN
;
A
#
# COMPACT_ATOMS: atom_id res chain seq x y z
N GLN A 1 9.08 -3.94 20.42
CA GLN A 1 7.81 -4.30 21.08
C GLN A 1 6.93 -3.08 21.35
N ALA A 2 7.46 -2.02 22.01
CA ALA A 2 6.68 -0.83 22.38
C ALA A 2 5.97 -0.17 21.16
N LEU A 3 6.66 -0.03 20.02
CA LEU A 3 6.07 0.51 18.78
C LEU A 3 4.89 -0.34 18.27
N HIS A 4 5.02 -1.67 18.34
CA HIS A 4 3.95 -2.57 17.95
C HIS A 4 2.74 -2.44 18.89
N ASP A 5 2.98 -2.46 20.19
CA ASP A 5 1.94 -2.47 21.21
C ASP A 5 1.21 -1.13 21.35
N ALA A 6 1.79 -0.04 20.85
CA ALA A 6 1.11 1.24 20.76
C ALA A 6 -0.11 1.18 19.81
N TYR A 7 -0.02 0.41 18.72
CA TYR A 7 -1.03 0.35 17.66
C TYR A 7 -1.76 -1.01 17.58
N ARG A 8 -1.13 -2.10 18.03
CA ARG A 8 -1.67 -3.46 17.95
C ARG A 8 -2.00 -3.98 19.32
N ARG A 9 -3.26 -3.82 19.71
CA ARG A 9 -3.80 -4.23 20.99
C ARG A 9 -4.84 -5.31 20.81
N ASP A 10 -4.93 -6.21 21.78
CA ASP A 10 -5.99 -7.21 21.83
C ASP A 10 -7.32 -6.58 22.30
N TRP A 11 -8.38 -7.39 22.32
CA TRP A 11 -9.71 -6.97 22.77
C TRP A 11 -9.77 -6.52 24.24
N ARG A 12 -8.75 -6.84 25.05
CA ARG A 12 -8.58 -6.37 26.45
C ARG A 12 -7.71 -5.11 26.52
N ASN A 13 -7.41 -4.49 25.38
CA ASN A 13 -6.55 -3.31 25.27
C ASN A 13 -5.09 -3.55 25.74
N LYS A 14 -4.62 -4.82 25.72
CA LYS A 14 -3.23 -5.17 26.01
C LYS A 14 -2.41 -5.27 24.72
N GLY A 15 -1.13 -4.92 24.78
CA GLY A 15 -0.21 -5.13 23.66
C GLY A 15 -0.18 -6.59 23.21
N SER A 16 0.03 -6.80 21.91
CA SER A 16 0.00 -8.13 21.29
C SER A 16 1.36 -8.60 20.75
N SER A 17 2.44 -7.85 21.00
CA SER A 17 3.78 -8.16 20.51
C SER A 17 4.30 -9.53 20.94
N GLU A 18 4.14 -9.89 22.21
CA GLU A 18 4.58 -11.18 22.73
C GLU A 18 3.90 -12.34 22.00
N ARG A 19 2.60 -12.23 21.73
CA ARG A 19 1.86 -13.27 20.99
C ARG A 19 2.30 -13.34 19.54
N THR A 20 2.58 -12.21 18.92
CA THR A 20 3.10 -12.14 17.55
C THR A 20 4.48 -12.79 17.47
N LEU A 21 5.37 -12.48 18.39
CA LEU A 21 6.71 -13.08 18.46
C LEU A 21 6.65 -14.59 18.75
N SER A 22 5.75 -15.03 19.64
CA SER A 22 5.51 -16.45 19.87
C SER A 22 5.02 -17.17 18.61
N GLY A 23 4.14 -16.53 17.81
CA GLY A 23 3.71 -17.08 16.53
C GLY A 23 4.86 -17.18 15.52
N ILE A 24 5.71 -16.15 15.43
CA ILE A 24 6.92 -16.18 14.61
C ILE A 24 7.83 -17.32 15.02
N GLN A 25 8.06 -17.51 16.33
CA GLN A 25 8.90 -18.60 16.84
C GLN A 25 8.34 -19.98 16.45
N GLN A 26 7.01 -20.16 16.52
CA GLN A 26 6.38 -21.42 16.08
C GLN A 26 6.63 -21.71 14.59
N LEU A 27 6.56 -20.68 13.72
CA LEU A 27 6.88 -20.86 12.30
C LEU A 27 8.34 -21.28 12.10
N ILE A 28 9.25 -20.66 12.84
CA ILE A 28 10.69 -20.97 12.81
C ILE A 28 10.94 -22.41 13.27
N ASP A 29 10.38 -22.81 14.40
CA ASP A 29 10.55 -24.16 15.00
C ASP A 29 10.04 -25.27 14.06
N HIS A 30 9.06 -24.95 13.20
CA HIS A 30 8.53 -25.88 12.19
C HIS A 30 9.20 -25.75 10.82
N GLY A 31 10.22 -24.93 10.67
CA GLY A 31 10.91 -24.71 9.39
C GLY A 31 10.06 -24.04 8.32
N ILE A 32 8.99 -23.34 8.70
CA ILE A 32 8.09 -22.66 7.78
C ILE A 32 8.64 -21.27 7.48
N LYS A 33 8.96 -21.01 6.21
CA LYS A 33 9.31 -19.65 5.75
C LYS A 33 8.06 -18.80 5.60
N PHE A 34 8.17 -17.53 5.96
CA PHE A 34 7.06 -16.58 5.93
C PHE A 34 7.53 -15.20 5.45
N GLY A 35 6.60 -14.39 4.95
CA GLY A 35 6.83 -12.98 4.66
C GLY A 35 6.41 -12.10 5.84
N LEU A 36 7.03 -10.95 5.98
CA LEU A 36 6.68 -9.95 7.00
C LEU A 36 6.24 -8.64 6.36
N ILE A 37 5.19 -8.05 6.91
CA ILE A 37 4.74 -6.71 6.57
C ILE A 37 4.73 -5.87 7.83
N ALA A 38 5.49 -4.77 7.83
CA ALA A 38 5.45 -3.78 8.89
C ALA A 38 4.62 -2.57 8.48
N VAL A 39 3.84 -2.02 9.42
CA VAL A 39 3.20 -0.72 9.24
C VAL A 39 4.03 0.33 9.96
N ILE A 40 4.57 1.25 9.19
CA ILE A 40 5.43 2.33 9.69
C ILE A 40 4.54 3.51 10.10
N SER A 41 4.44 3.73 11.40
CA SER A 41 3.75 4.89 11.97
C SER A 41 4.67 6.11 12.02
N PRO A 42 4.14 7.34 12.23
CA PRO A 42 4.98 8.53 12.42
C PRO A 42 6.02 8.37 13.53
N GLN A 43 5.68 7.66 14.61
CA GLN A 43 6.63 7.32 15.67
C GLN A 43 7.71 6.34 15.19
N ALA A 44 7.33 5.34 14.39
CA ALA A 44 8.28 4.34 13.87
C ALA A 44 9.33 4.94 12.93
N LEU A 45 9.01 6.06 12.25
CA LEU A 45 9.98 6.80 11.42
C LEU A 45 11.21 7.30 12.19
N GLN A 46 11.11 7.43 13.50
CA GLN A 46 12.23 7.84 14.37
C GLN A 46 13.16 6.68 14.76
N HIS A 47 12.84 5.45 14.36
CA HIS A 47 13.53 4.22 14.78
C HIS A 47 13.97 3.33 13.60
N PRO A 48 14.57 3.88 12.52
CA PRO A 48 14.93 3.08 11.34
C PRO A 48 15.96 1.98 11.66
N ASN A 49 16.94 2.27 12.52
CA ASN A 49 18.00 1.31 12.87
C ASN A 49 17.43 0.13 13.66
N GLU A 50 16.63 0.38 14.68
CA GLU A 50 16.02 -0.65 15.52
C GLU A 50 15.05 -1.52 14.70
N ILE A 51 14.33 -0.92 13.75
CA ILE A 51 13.47 -1.65 12.82
C ILE A 51 14.30 -2.53 11.90
N TYR A 52 15.37 -2.02 11.31
CA TYR A 52 16.28 -2.78 10.47
C TYR A 52 16.88 -3.96 11.25
N ASP A 53 17.46 -3.72 12.41
CA ASP A 53 18.10 -4.75 13.24
C ASP A 53 17.09 -5.84 13.65
N PHE A 54 15.86 -5.45 13.99
CA PHE A 54 14.80 -6.40 14.30
C PHE A 54 14.52 -7.35 13.13
N PHE A 55 14.35 -6.84 11.91
CA PHE A 55 14.05 -7.69 10.76
C PHE A 55 15.26 -8.47 10.27
N VAL A 56 16.46 -7.93 10.35
CA VAL A 56 17.70 -8.66 10.08
C VAL A 56 17.85 -9.88 10.99
N SER A 57 17.43 -9.79 12.25
CA SER A 57 17.49 -10.94 13.17
C SER A 57 16.64 -12.14 12.72
N TYR A 58 15.68 -11.94 11.82
CA TYR A 58 14.84 -12.99 11.25
C TYR A 58 15.15 -13.32 9.78
N GLN A 59 16.13 -12.67 9.16
CA GLN A 59 16.36 -12.74 7.70
C GLN A 59 16.55 -14.18 7.17
N SER A 60 17.12 -15.11 7.95
CA SER A 60 17.29 -16.50 7.54
C SER A 60 15.97 -17.29 7.47
N HIS A 61 14.92 -16.79 8.09
CA HIS A 61 13.61 -17.43 8.23
C HIS A 61 12.53 -16.79 7.37
N ILE A 62 12.73 -15.53 6.97
CA ILE A 62 11.76 -14.80 6.15
C ILE A 62 12.10 -14.90 4.66
N SER A 63 11.07 -14.99 3.82
CA SER A 63 11.21 -14.96 2.37
C SER A 63 11.33 -13.54 1.85
N GLU A 64 10.61 -12.60 2.47
CA GLU A 64 10.61 -11.19 2.11
C GLU A 64 10.16 -10.32 3.28
N PHE A 65 10.59 -9.07 3.25
CA PHE A 65 10.11 -8.02 4.11
C PHE A 65 9.48 -6.90 3.27
N ARG A 66 8.32 -6.43 3.71
CA ARG A 66 7.65 -5.25 3.17
C ARG A 66 7.29 -4.29 4.27
N PHE A 67 7.21 -3.03 3.95
CA PHE A 67 6.61 -2.05 4.84
C PHE A 67 5.61 -1.17 4.09
N ASN A 68 4.57 -0.76 4.82
CA ASN A 68 3.60 0.23 4.38
C ASN A 68 3.60 1.37 5.39
N LEU A 69 3.35 2.58 4.94
CA LEU A 69 3.04 3.66 5.88
C LEU A 69 1.66 3.43 6.49
N LEU A 70 1.51 3.87 7.74
CA LEU A 70 0.19 3.89 8.38
C LEU A 70 -0.75 4.75 7.54
N ASP A 71 -1.86 4.16 7.10
CA ASP A 71 -2.94 4.88 6.43
C ASP A 71 -3.75 5.62 7.49
N ASP A 72 -3.69 6.94 7.44
CA ASP A 72 -4.29 7.83 8.43
C ASP A 72 -5.13 8.88 7.71
N PHE A 73 -6.45 8.81 7.93
CA PHE A 73 -7.43 9.77 7.45
C PHE A 73 -8.09 10.45 8.66
N PRO A 74 -7.38 11.34 9.35
CA PRO A 74 -7.94 12.00 10.52
C PRO A 74 -9.17 12.84 10.13
N ASP A 75 -10.17 12.85 11.02
CA ASP A 75 -11.45 13.54 10.82
C ASP A 75 -11.32 15.05 10.57
N ASN A 76 -10.21 15.66 11.01
CA ASN A 76 -9.91 17.09 10.83
C ASN A 76 -9.27 17.41 9.47
N GLY A 77 -9.09 16.43 8.58
CA GLY A 77 -8.48 16.64 7.25
C GLY A 77 -6.98 16.96 7.27
N GLU A 78 -6.35 17.12 8.43
CA GLU A 78 -4.90 17.26 8.53
C GLU A 78 -4.22 15.91 8.34
N LEU A 79 -3.22 15.89 7.45
CA LEU A 79 -2.49 14.69 7.12
C LEU A 79 -1.24 14.57 7.98
N SER A 80 -1.16 13.53 8.79
CA SER A 80 0.09 13.13 9.44
C SER A 80 1.21 12.90 8.41
N TYR A 81 0.87 12.45 7.21
CA TYR A 81 1.78 12.19 6.10
C TYR A 81 2.51 13.44 5.58
N ILE A 82 1.86 14.60 5.47
CA ILE A 82 2.52 15.84 4.99
C ILE A 82 3.66 16.22 5.92
N ARG A 83 3.49 16.01 7.22
CA ARG A 83 4.53 16.27 8.23
C ARG A 83 5.63 15.20 8.24
N SER A 84 5.38 14.06 7.57
CA SER A 84 6.27 12.90 7.59
C SER A 84 7.09 12.74 6.31
N GLU A 85 6.92 13.61 5.28
CA GLU A 85 7.60 13.46 3.99
C GLU A 85 9.14 13.41 4.16
N GLN A 86 9.72 14.43 4.80
CA GLN A 86 11.16 14.45 5.09
C GLN A 86 11.57 13.32 6.04
N SER A 87 10.77 13.07 7.08
CA SER A 87 11.06 11.98 8.03
C SER A 87 11.04 10.61 7.34
N PHE A 88 10.15 10.42 6.36
CA PHE A 88 10.11 9.18 5.59
C PHE A 88 11.30 9.07 4.63
N TYR A 89 11.67 10.15 3.96
CA TYR A 89 12.88 10.21 3.15
C TYR A 89 14.12 9.84 3.98
N ASP A 90 14.31 10.45 5.16
CA ASP A 90 15.43 10.17 6.05
C ASP A 90 15.42 8.73 6.57
N PHE A 91 14.23 8.19 6.87
CA PHE A 91 14.04 6.79 7.22
C PHE A 91 14.52 5.86 6.10
N LEU A 92 14.14 6.13 4.85
CA LEU A 92 14.55 5.35 3.68
C LEU A 92 16.06 5.43 3.44
N LYS A 93 16.65 6.62 3.52
CA LYS A 93 18.11 6.81 3.38
C LYS A 93 18.86 6.01 4.44
N THR A 94 18.36 5.98 5.67
CA THR A 94 18.97 5.18 6.74
C THR A 94 18.90 3.69 6.42
N LEU A 95 17.76 3.18 5.95
CA LEU A 95 17.63 1.76 5.57
C LEU A 95 18.54 1.40 4.41
N LEU A 96 18.62 2.25 3.37
CA LEU A 96 19.49 2.06 2.21
C LEU A 96 20.97 2.00 2.63
N ASN A 97 21.42 2.96 3.45
CA ASN A 97 22.79 2.97 3.98
C ASN A 97 23.09 1.69 4.82
N ARG A 98 22.12 1.22 5.61
CA ARG A 98 22.28 -0.02 6.38
C ARG A 98 22.41 -1.25 5.48
N ILE A 99 21.64 -1.32 4.39
CA ILE A 99 21.74 -2.41 3.40
C ILE A 99 23.12 -2.40 2.76
N GLU A 100 23.62 -1.23 2.33
CA GLU A 100 24.91 -1.08 1.65
C GLU A 100 26.09 -1.41 2.58
N THR A 101 26.01 -1.00 3.84
CA THR A 101 27.09 -1.22 4.82
C THR A 101 27.04 -2.59 5.49
N THR A 102 26.01 -3.40 5.23
CA THR A 102 25.94 -4.77 5.73
C THR A 102 26.90 -5.65 4.94
N PRO A 103 27.85 -6.37 5.59
CA PRO A 103 28.77 -7.25 4.88
C PRO A 103 28.05 -8.29 4.02
N SER A 104 28.56 -8.51 2.79
CA SER A 104 27.94 -9.43 1.81
C SER A 104 27.84 -10.89 2.25
N GLU A 105 28.66 -11.32 3.20
CA GLU A 105 28.60 -12.62 3.87
C GLU A 105 27.41 -12.75 4.81
N ASN A 106 26.84 -11.65 5.28
CA ASN A 106 25.57 -11.62 5.98
C ASN A 106 24.48 -11.42 4.93
N GLN A 107 23.49 -12.33 4.91
CA GLN A 107 22.37 -12.20 3.98
C GLN A 107 21.74 -10.81 4.11
N ILE A 108 21.66 -10.08 3.00
CA ILE A 108 21.00 -8.77 2.97
C ILE A 108 19.49 -8.97 3.12
N LEU A 109 18.87 -8.19 3.99
CA LEU A 109 17.42 -8.21 4.17
C LEU A 109 16.73 -7.85 2.84
N ASN A 110 15.94 -8.80 2.30
CA ASN A 110 15.17 -8.56 1.09
C ASN A 110 13.97 -7.65 1.38
N ILE A 111 14.16 -6.36 1.18
CA ILE A 111 13.10 -5.35 1.33
C ILE A 111 12.43 -5.15 -0.04
N LYS A 112 11.27 -5.75 -0.21
CA LYS A 112 10.51 -5.74 -1.48
C LYS A 112 10.14 -4.37 -2.00
N ASN A 113 9.98 -3.38 -1.12
CA ASN A 113 9.74 -2.01 -1.53
C ASN A 113 10.89 -1.48 -2.41
N PHE A 114 12.14 -1.71 -2.02
CA PHE A 114 13.28 -1.23 -2.78
C PHE A 114 13.44 -1.98 -4.11
N SER A 115 13.36 -3.31 -4.11
CA SER A 115 13.47 -4.08 -5.36
C SER A 115 12.36 -3.70 -6.35
N TYR A 116 11.14 -3.48 -5.88
CA TYR A 116 10.01 -3.06 -6.72
C TYR A 116 10.25 -1.71 -7.42
N PHE A 117 10.75 -0.71 -6.68
CA PHE A 117 11.05 0.60 -7.28
C PHE A 117 12.30 0.55 -8.16
N TYR A 118 13.33 -0.18 -7.73
CA TYR A 118 14.57 -0.35 -8.50
C TYR A 118 14.31 -1.02 -9.85
N GLU A 119 13.55 -2.10 -9.87
CA GLU A 119 13.17 -2.79 -11.11
C GLU A 119 12.45 -1.84 -12.08
N ARG A 120 11.63 -0.95 -11.58
CA ARG A 120 10.90 0.04 -12.40
C ARG A 120 11.77 1.20 -12.88
N LEU A 121 12.72 1.63 -12.07
CA LEU A 121 13.67 2.67 -12.45
C LEU A 121 14.61 2.18 -13.57
N THR A 122 14.94 0.88 -13.56
CA THR A 122 15.90 0.27 -14.51
C THR A 122 15.22 -0.41 -15.70
N ALA A 123 13.91 -0.66 -15.62
CA ALA A 123 13.17 -1.26 -16.73
C ALA A 123 13.10 -0.30 -17.91
N THR A 124 13.26 -0.85 -19.13
CA THR A 124 12.93 -0.12 -20.34
C THR A 124 11.44 0.26 -20.28
N PRO A 125 11.05 1.54 -20.50
CA PRO A 125 9.66 1.93 -20.46
C PRO A 125 8.87 1.14 -21.50
N GLU A 126 8.13 0.13 -21.05
CA GLU A 126 7.12 -0.50 -21.88
C GLU A 126 5.86 0.38 -21.83
N PRO A 127 5.26 0.72 -22.98
CA PRO A 127 4.03 1.52 -23.01
C PRO A 127 2.80 0.75 -22.49
N SER A 128 3.02 -0.43 -21.90
CA SER A 128 1.96 -1.29 -21.43
C SER A 128 1.38 -0.79 -20.10
N LEU A 129 0.10 -0.51 -20.12
CA LEU A 129 -0.78 -0.23 -18.97
C LEU A 129 -0.86 -1.39 -17.93
N THR A 130 0.03 -2.36 -18.01
CA THR A 130 0.01 -3.59 -17.21
C THR A 130 0.88 -3.53 -15.96
N THR A 131 1.24 -2.35 -15.51
CA THR A 131 1.93 -2.16 -14.23
C THR A 131 1.00 -2.46 -13.06
N THR A 132 1.55 -2.81 -11.91
CA THR A 132 0.80 -3.30 -10.74
C THR A 132 -0.33 -2.39 -10.28
N ALA A 133 -0.19 -1.06 -10.39
CA ALA A 133 -1.27 -0.13 -10.06
C ALA A 133 -2.35 -0.12 -11.17
N GLY A 134 -1.96 -0.21 -12.44
CA GLY A 134 -2.92 -0.47 -13.52
C GLY A 134 -3.71 -1.76 -13.31
N TYR A 135 -3.06 -2.79 -12.77
CA TYR A 135 -3.73 -4.04 -12.38
C TYR A 135 -4.81 -3.80 -11.32
N MET A 136 -4.50 -3.11 -10.23
CA MET A 136 -5.45 -2.81 -9.14
C MET A 136 -6.62 -1.94 -9.59
N SER A 137 -6.46 -1.17 -10.66
CA SER A 137 -7.50 -0.30 -11.21
C SER A 137 -8.24 -0.91 -12.41
N GLN A 138 -7.89 -2.14 -12.80
CA GLN A 138 -8.62 -2.85 -13.85
C GLN A 138 -9.86 -3.54 -13.27
N PRO A 139 -11.04 -3.39 -13.91
CA PRO A 139 -12.24 -4.04 -13.41
C PRO A 139 -12.11 -5.56 -13.51
N LEU A 140 -12.78 -6.25 -12.61
CA LEU A 140 -12.90 -7.72 -12.59
C LEU A 140 -11.58 -8.50 -12.39
N ARG A 141 -10.50 -7.83 -11.97
CA ARG A 141 -9.23 -8.47 -11.64
C ARG A 141 -9.16 -8.95 -10.18
N ALA A 142 -9.87 -8.24 -9.31
CA ALA A 142 -10.04 -8.60 -7.91
C ALA A 142 -11.51 -8.42 -7.53
N PHE A 143 -12.00 -9.25 -6.65
CA PHE A 143 -13.36 -9.17 -6.13
C PHE A 143 -13.34 -9.19 -4.61
N ASN A 144 -14.23 -8.38 -4.02
CA ASN A 144 -14.62 -8.52 -2.63
C ASN A 144 -16.08 -8.99 -2.62
N ILE A 145 -16.35 -10.02 -1.86
CA ILE A 145 -17.68 -10.57 -1.69
C ILE A 145 -18.01 -10.47 -0.21
N GLU A 146 -19.00 -9.65 0.11
CA GLU A 146 -19.48 -9.45 1.46
C GLU A 146 -20.39 -10.60 1.91
N ARG A 147 -20.57 -10.75 3.21
CA ARG A 147 -21.40 -11.80 3.78
C ARG A 147 -22.87 -11.76 3.29
N ASN A 148 -23.36 -10.57 2.96
CA ASN A 148 -24.72 -10.35 2.44
C ASN A 148 -24.84 -10.59 0.93
N GLY A 149 -23.73 -10.99 0.26
CA GLY A 149 -23.66 -11.21 -1.19
C GLY A 149 -23.28 -9.98 -1.99
N ASP A 150 -23.10 -8.81 -1.39
CA ASP A 150 -22.64 -7.62 -2.11
C ASP A 150 -21.24 -7.88 -2.70
N ILE A 151 -21.05 -7.46 -3.94
CA ILE A 151 -19.81 -7.65 -4.67
C ILE A 151 -19.25 -6.29 -5.11
N SER A 152 -17.97 -6.10 -4.89
CA SER A 152 -17.18 -5.00 -5.44
C SER A 152 -15.95 -5.53 -6.18
N THR A 153 -15.32 -4.67 -6.96
CA THR A 153 -14.11 -5.00 -7.73
C THR A 153 -13.05 -3.92 -7.57
N PHE A 154 -11.91 -4.07 -8.23
CA PHE A 154 -10.71 -3.24 -8.24
C PHE A 154 -9.76 -3.48 -7.08
N TYR A 155 -10.10 -3.10 -5.85
CA TYR A 155 -9.21 -3.16 -4.69
C TYR A 155 -9.68 -4.19 -3.68
N ALA A 156 -8.75 -4.92 -3.10
CA ALA A 156 -9.03 -5.81 -1.99
C ALA A 156 -9.49 -5.01 -0.74
N GLY A 157 -10.48 -5.53 -0.02
CA GLY A 157 -10.98 -4.95 1.23
C GLY A 157 -11.87 -3.72 1.07
N VAL A 158 -12.30 -3.37 -0.16
CA VAL A 158 -13.28 -2.29 -0.37
C VAL A 158 -14.67 -2.80 -0.07
N THR A 159 -15.28 -2.26 0.97
CA THR A 159 -16.64 -2.58 1.40
C THR A 159 -17.63 -1.48 0.99
N GLN A 160 -18.94 -1.73 1.21
CA GLN A 160 -19.99 -0.71 1.00
C GLN A 160 -19.79 0.53 1.88
N ASP A 161 -19.12 0.40 3.03
CA ASP A 161 -18.85 1.50 3.96
C ASP A 161 -17.74 2.44 3.46
N GLU A 162 -16.94 1.98 2.49
CA GLU A 162 -15.93 2.80 1.84
C GLU A 162 -16.57 3.80 0.87
N CYS A 163 -16.61 5.08 1.26
CA CYS A 163 -17.21 6.15 0.48
C CYS A 163 -18.67 5.85 0.03
N PRO A 164 -19.61 5.55 0.96
CA PRO A 164 -20.92 4.99 0.62
C PRO A 164 -21.71 5.85 -0.38
N ASN A 165 -21.54 7.15 -0.35
CA ASN A 165 -22.28 8.10 -1.20
C ASN A 165 -21.55 8.50 -2.50
N ILE A 166 -20.45 7.84 -2.85
CA ILE A 166 -19.64 8.19 -4.04
C ILE A 166 -20.45 8.20 -5.34
N TYR A 167 -21.46 7.32 -5.45
CA TYR A 167 -22.38 7.26 -6.61
C TYR A 167 -23.83 7.54 -6.24
N GLY A 168 -24.11 8.00 -5.01
CA GLY A 168 -25.42 8.44 -4.58
C GLY A 168 -26.41 7.33 -4.22
N ASP A 169 -25.98 6.07 -4.21
CA ASP A 169 -26.81 4.90 -3.92
C ASP A 169 -26.59 4.32 -2.50
N GLY A 170 -25.70 4.93 -1.71
CA GLY A 170 -25.37 4.45 -0.38
C GLY A 170 -24.55 3.17 -0.33
N LYS A 171 -24.14 2.63 -1.50
CA LYS A 171 -23.46 1.33 -1.62
C LYS A 171 -21.97 1.44 -2.04
N GLY A 172 -21.38 2.64 -1.97
CA GLY A 172 -19.95 2.83 -2.30
C GLY A 172 -19.57 2.25 -3.67
N LEU A 173 -18.57 1.40 -3.71
CA LEU A 173 -18.10 0.70 -4.92
C LEU A 173 -18.76 -0.67 -5.16
N VAL A 174 -19.81 -1.03 -4.43
CA VAL A 174 -20.58 -2.26 -4.68
C VAL A 174 -21.25 -2.16 -6.05
N ILE A 175 -21.01 -3.15 -6.90
CA ILE A 175 -21.47 -3.19 -8.30
C ILE A 175 -22.66 -4.12 -8.54
N GLY A 176 -23.05 -4.92 -7.54
CA GLY A 176 -24.18 -5.83 -7.56
C GLY A 176 -24.21 -6.72 -6.32
N ASN A 177 -25.18 -7.66 -6.30
CA ASN A 177 -25.31 -8.63 -5.23
C ASN A 177 -25.51 -10.04 -5.79
N LEU A 178 -24.67 -10.99 -5.40
CA LEU A 178 -24.69 -12.37 -5.92
C LEU A 178 -25.95 -13.18 -5.54
N ASN A 179 -26.74 -12.73 -4.58
CA ASN A 179 -28.01 -13.37 -4.23
C ASN A 179 -29.19 -12.84 -5.07
N GLU A 180 -29.02 -11.69 -5.72
CA GLU A 180 -30.09 -10.96 -6.40
C GLU A 180 -29.83 -10.84 -7.92
N ASP A 181 -28.56 -10.68 -8.31
CA ASP A 181 -28.13 -10.39 -9.67
C ASP A 181 -27.43 -11.57 -10.33
N SER A 182 -27.60 -11.73 -11.64
CA SER A 182 -26.73 -12.64 -12.41
C SER A 182 -25.32 -12.05 -12.60
N LEU A 183 -24.33 -12.90 -12.86
CA LEU A 183 -22.98 -12.42 -13.16
C LEU A 183 -22.96 -11.51 -14.39
N ASP A 184 -23.80 -11.80 -15.41
CA ASP A 184 -23.90 -10.98 -16.61
C ASP A 184 -24.46 -9.58 -16.29
N ASP A 185 -25.44 -9.47 -15.40
CA ASP A 185 -25.97 -8.18 -14.92
C ASP A 185 -24.89 -7.38 -14.20
N ILE A 186 -24.12 -8.03 -13.31
CA ILE A 186 -23.05 -7.41 -12.55
C ILE A 186 -21.95 -6.86 -13.48
N VAL A 187 -21.42 -7.67 -14.39
CA VAL A 187 -20.31 -7.28 -15.27
C VAL A 187 -20.70 -6.29 -16.38
N THR A 188 -22.00 -6.18 -16.66
CA THR A 188 -22.53 -5.19 -17.63
C THR A 188 -23.16 -3.97 -16.99
N SER A 189 -23.16 -3.89 -15.65
CA SER A 189 -23.84 -2.86 -14.87
C SER A 189 -23.39 -1.45 -15.26
N ARG A 190 -24.32 -0.48 -15.19
CA ARG A 190 -24.01 0.93 -15.41
C ARG A 190 -23.03 1.45 -14.35
N LYS A 191 -23.14 0.96 -13.11
CA LYS A 191 -22.28 1.37 -12.02
C LYS A 191 -20.83 0.92 -12.27
N LEU A 192 -20.59 -0.33 -12.65
CA LEU A 192 -19.25 -0.81 -13.00
C LEU A 192 -18.63 0.04 -14.11
N LYS A 193 -19.38 0.35 -15.16
CA LYS A 193 -18.92 1.22 -16.26
C LYS A 193 -18.53 2.60 -15.75
N LYS A 194 -19.34 3.19 -14.86
CA LYS A 194 -19.07 4.52 -14.29
C LYS A 194 -17.79 4.49 -13.42
N VAL A 195 -17.66 3.53 -12.51
CA VAL A 195 -16.45 3.35 -11.68
C VAL A 195 -15.21 3.23 -12.56
N TYR A 196 -15.29 2.42 -13.60
CA TYR A 196 -14.17 2.23 -14.52
C TYR A 196 -13.79 3.51 -15.27
N GLN A 197 -14.77 4.30 -15.71
CA GLN A 197 -14.53 5.60 -16.36
C GLN A 197 -13.84 6.59 -15.41
N ASP A 198 -14.28 6.66 -14.16
CA ASP A 198 -13.69 7.55 -13.16
C ASP A 198 -12.24 7.12 -12.82
N PHE A 199 -11.98 5.82 -12.73
CA PHE A 199 -10.63 5.31 -12.51
C PHE A 199 -9.73 5.55 -13.73
N LYS A 200 -10.26 5.41 -14.94
CA LYS A 200 -9.54 5.74 -16.17
C LYS A 200 -9.18 7.22 -16.23
N LEU A 201 -10.11 8.10 -15.89
CA LEU A 201 -9.86 9.55 -15.80
C LEU A 201 -8.74 9.84 -14.78
N SER A 202 -8.79 9.21 -13.61
CA SER A 202 -7.75 9.34 -12.60
C SER A 202 -6.35 8.99 -13.11
N HIS A 203 -6.25 7.91 -13.90
CA HIS A 203 -4.98 7.48 -14.49
C HIS A 203 -4.50 8.41 -15.60
N SER A 204 -5.38 8.85 -16.51
CA SER A 204 -5.01 9.76 -17.58
C SER A 204 -4.50 11.10 -17.05
N THR A 205 -5.14 11.64 -16.01
CA THR A 205 -4.66 12.85 -15.33
C THR A 205 -3.25 12.70 -14.77
N CYS A 206 -2.96 11.55 -14.13
CA CYS A 206 -1.59 11.28 -13.67
C CYS A 206 -0.61 11.10 -14.84
N ALA A 207 -1.03 10.46 -15.93
CA ALA A 207 -0.18 10.25 -17.11
C ALA A 207 0.21 11.58 -17.80
N GLU A 208 -0.70 12.54 -17.78
CA GLU A 208 -0.49 13.86 -18.37
C GLU A 208 0.41 14.75 -17.51
N ASP A 209 0.24 14.73 -16.19
CA ASP A 209 0.80 15.73 -15.29
C ASP A 209 1.98 15.23 -14.43
N CYS A 210 2.13 13.91 -14.21
CA CYS A 210 3.04 13.41 -13.19
C CYS A 210 4.33 12.84 -13.79
N PRO A 211 5.51 13.39 -13.48
CA PRO A 211 6.80 12.86 -13.94
C PRO A 211 7.14 11.48 -13.38
N TYR A 212 6.50 11.05 -12.29
CA TYR A 212 6.68 9.73 -11.67
C TYR A 212 5.70 8.67 -12.20
N TYR A 213 4.93 8.99 -13.26
CA TYR A 213 3.88 8.09 -13.75
C TYR A 213 4.40 6.72 -14.22
N SER A 214 5.59 6.68 -14.80
CA SER A 214 6.24 5.41 -15.19
C SER A 214 6.52 4.47 -14.01
N LEU A 215 6.72 5.03 -12.82
CA LEU A 215 6.98 4.29 -11.59
C LEU A 215 5.69 3.95 -10.84
N CYS A 216 4.71 4.89 -10.87
CA CYS A 216 3.45 4.77 -10.19
C CYS A 216 2.30 5.12 -11.14
N PRO A 217 1.75 4.16 -11.87
CA PRO A 217 0.72 4.43 -12.88
C PRO A 217 -0.64 4.82 -12.25
N GLY A 218 -0.67 5.96 -11.55
CA GLY A 218 -1.87 6.61 -11.05
C GLY A 218 -2.23 6.38 -9.58
N GLY A 219 -1.51 5.53 -8.86
CA GLY A 219 -1.71 5.31 -7.42
C GLY A 219 -3.08 4.71 -7.07
N TYR A 220 -3.54 4.98 -5.85
CA TYR A 220 -4.80 4.47 -5.32
C TYR A 220 -5.93 5.48 -5.54
N ASN A 221 -6.86 5.17 -6.44
CA ASN A 221 -7.89 6.12 -6.89
C ASN A 221 -8.83 6.60 -5.76
N LEU A 222 -9.17 5.72 -4.82
CA LEU A 222 -10.03 6.10 -3.69
C LEU A 222 -9.38 7.15 -2.78
N THR A 223 -8.06 7.16 -2.66
CA THR A 223 -7.35 8.21 -1.92
C THR A 223 -7.64 9.59 -2.51
N LYS A 224 -7.63 9.70 -3.85
CA LYS A 224 -7.98 10.95 -4.54
C LYS A 224 -9.39 11.39 -4.20
N TYR A 225 -10.35 10.47 -4.28
CA TYR A 225 -11.74 10.77 -3.95
C TYR A 225 -11.92 11.14 -2.47
N LYS A 226 -11.33 10.38 -1.55
CA LYS A 226 -11.40 10.67 -0.10
C LYS A 226 -10.83 12.05 0.25
N ARG A 227 -9.75 12.47 -0.44
CA ARG A 227 -9.07 13.75 -0.18
C ARG A 227 -9.75 14.93 -0.86
N PHE A 228 -10.23 14.75 -2.09
CA PHE A 228 -10.63 15.87 -2.95
C PHE A 228 -12.06 15.78 -3.46
N GLY A 229 -12.81 14.71 -3.16
CA GLY A 229 -14.16 14.46 -3.67
C GLY A 229 -14.23 14.19 -5.18
N ARG A 230 -13.06 13.98 -5.83
CA ARG A 230 -12.95 13.81 -7.29
C ARG A 230 -11.77 12.89 -7.63
N PHE A 231 -11.75 12.34 -8.84
CA PHE A 231 -10.72 11.41 -9.30
C PHE A 231 -9.64 12.05 -10.18
N ASP A 232 -9.96 13.15 -10.87
CA ASP A 232 -9.08 13.88 -11.79
C ASP A 232 -8.07 14.76 -11.04
N VAL A 233 -7.23 14.12 -10.25
CA VAL A 233 -6.17 14.72 -9.45
C VAL A 233 -4.88 13.96 -9.72
N SER A 234 -3.79 14.68 -10.04
CA SER A 234 -2.49 14.09 -10.34
C SER A 234 -1.60 13.90 -9.11
N GLU A 235 -1.94 14.50 -7.98
CA GLU A 235 -1.16 14.40 -6.75
C GLU A 235 -2.03 14.31 -5.51
N THR A 236 -1.63 13.43 -4.59
CA THR A 236 -2.16 13.36 -3.22
C THR A 236 -1.00 13.43 -2.23
N PRO A 237 -1.23 13.77 -0.96
CA PRO A 237 -0.19 13.72 0.06
C PRO A 237 0.45 12.34 0.19
N GLU A 238 -0.34 11.28 0.09
CA GLU A 238 0.15 9.90 0.12
C GLU A 238 1.12 9.62 -1.04
N CYS A 239 0.80 10.13 -2.22
CA CYS A 239 1.66 10.02 -3.40
C CYS A 239 2.98 10.76 -3.19
N ARG A 240 2.99 11.95 -2.57
CA ARG A 240 4.24 12.66 -2.27
C ARG A 240 5.15 11.84 -1.37
N VAL A 241 4.60 11.25 -0.32
CA VAL A 241 5.38 10.48 0.64
C VAL A 241 5.76 9.10 0.09
N GLN A 242 4.76 8.31 -0.35
CA GLN A 242 4.97 6.91 -0.67
C GLN A 242 5.63 6.66 -2.04
N ILE A 243 5.53 7.63 -2.97
CA ILE A 243 6.05 7.48 -4.32
C ILE A 243 7.20 8.44 -4.57
N LYS A 244 6.95 9.77 -4.44
CA LYS A 244 7.95 10.77 -4.81
C LYS A 244 9.14 10.75 -3.86
N ALA A 245 8.93 10.92 -2.55
CA ALA A 245 10.02 10.87 -1.57
C ALA A 245 10.74 9.51 -1.56
N PHE A 246 10.01 8.41 -1.81
CA PHE A 246 10.62 7.09 -1.94
C PHE A 246 11.54 7.01 -3.15
N THR A 247 11.07 7.47 -4.31
CA THR A 247 11.85 7.48 -5.56
C THR A 247 13.07 8.38 -5.44
N ASP A 248 12.90 9.59 -4.88
CA ASP A 248 13.97 10.56 -4.70
C ASP A 248 15.06 10.01 -3.76
N ALA A 249 14.67 9.34 -2.67
CA ALA A 249 15.63 8.69 -1.77
C ALA A 249 16.45 7.59 -2.46
N LEU A 250 15.83 6.81 -3.36
CA LEU A 250 16.54 5.81 -4.15
C LEU A 250 17.50 6.45 -5.17
N ILE A 251 17.03 7.45 -5.91
CA ILE A 251 17.85 8.14 -6.92
C ILE A 251 19.06 8.80 -6.24
N ASP A 252 18.85 9.47 -5.11
CA ASP A 252 19.93 10.11 -4.35
C ASP A 252 20.88 9.12 -3.65
N HIS A 253 20.50 7.86 -3.58
CA HIS A 253 21.35 6.80 -3.05
C HIS A 253 22.22 6.16 -4.15
N ILE A 254 21.71 6.10 -5.38
CA ILE A 254 22.41 5.50 -6.52
C ILE A 254 23.44 6.47 -7.14
N ASN A 255 23.23 7.80 -7.02
CA ASN A 255 24.14 8.84 -7.54
C ASN A 255 25.29 9.13 -6.60
#